data_7174912aaf35586ddabe7fb33e2e3cdc
#
_entry.id   7174912aaf35586ddabe7fb33e2e3cdc
#
_cell.length_a   1.000
_cell.length_b   1.000
_cell.length_c   1.000
_cell.angle_alpha   90.00
_cell.angle_beta   90.00
_cell.angle_gamma   90.00
#
_symmetry.space_group_name_H-M   'P 1'
#
loop_
_entity.id
_entity.type
_entity.pdbx_description
1 polymer ?
#
loop_
_entity_poly.entity_id
_entity_poly.type
_entity_poly.pdbx_seq_one_letter_code
_entity_poly.pdbx_strand_id
1 'polypeptide(L)'
;MDKMGAAMAAARADLNGDGSMDGNDRFGMTCYEGCVIPLFIGAGETLVERDENGIPHFVTPDDRFYQAYEKIVSTYFAKNIDYTCIGGKTKNIDQYAAEGMDAFHGVFLSGHALFYLEPIGSLKKLRNMDAEFGVLPYPKLDESQPEYATYIANYAAVCGVPVTTGDPERTGVVLENLCALSHDDLQNAYINDTLSFKYIRDEDSRDMLDILFATGRFNLSDQLDVGTIRAKLQSSAISGSDTVAAALEKLLPAAETKLDENIRKLTQAG
;
A
#
# COMPACT_ATOMS: atom_id res chain seq x y z
N MET A 1 -4.71 11.91 -7.52
CA MET A 1 -3.36 12.23 -7.02
C MET A 1 -3.07 13.73 -6.95
N ASP A 2 -3.49 14.56 -7.90
CA ASP A 2 -3.13 15.99 -7.95
C ASP A 2 -3.53 16.79 -6.70
N LYS A 3 -4.74 16.59 -6.20
CA LYS A 3 -5.22 17.28 -4.98
C LYS A 3 -4.38 16.93 -3.75
N MET A 4 -3.99 15.66 -3.59
CA MET A 4 -3.12 15.23 -2.51
C MET A 4 -1.74 15.87 -2.64
N GLY A 5 -1.14 15.86 -3.83
CA GLY A 5 0.15 16.51 -4.09
C GLY A 5 0.13 18.01 -3.81
N ALA A 6 -0.94 18.72 -4.20
CA ALA A 6 -1.11 20.13 -3.89
C ALA A 6 -1.22 20.38 -2.37
N ALA A 7 -1.95 19.55 -1.64
CA ALA A 7 -2.04 19.65 -0.19
C ALA A 7 -0.70 19.37 0.50
N MET A 8 0.07 18.38 0.03
CA MET A 8 1.42 18.08 0.52
C MET A 8 2.35 19.28 0.33
N ALA A 9 2.33 19.88 -0.86
CA ALA A 9 3.15 21.07 -1.14
C ALA A 9 2.80 22.26 -0.23
N ALA A 10 1.50 22.46 0.05
CA ALA A 10 1.04 23.51 0.94
C ALA A 10 1.38 23.27 2.42
N ALA A 11 1.44 22.00 2.83
CA ALA A 11 1.75 21.65 4.22
C ALA A 11 3.25 21.68 4.55
N ARG A 12 4.12 21.50 3.55
CA ARG A 12 5.58 21.51 3.73
C ARG A 12 6.05 22.84 4.31
N ALA A 13 6.89 22.77 5.31
CA ALA A 13 7.55 23.96 5.87
C ALA A 13 8.92 23.60 6.44
N ASP A 14 9.93 24.38 6.06
CA ASP A 14 11.23 24.45 6.72
C ASP A 14 11.01 25.28 8.00
N LEU A 15 10.92 24.61 9.15
CA LEU A 15 10.54 25.25 10.43
C LEU A 15 11.76 25.87 11.14
N ASN A 16 12.94 25.36 10.91
CA ASN A 16 14.17 25.85 11.51
C ASN A 16 14.88 26.90 10.62
N GLY A 17 14.51 27.00 9.33
CA GLY A 17 15.04 28.00 8.39
C GLY A 17 16.46 27.72 7.90
N ASP A 18 16.91 26.47 7.97
CA ASP A 18 18.29 26.10 7.56
C ASP A 18 18.42 25.76 6.07
N GLY A 19 17.31 25.73 5.34
CA GLY A 19 17.25 25.46 3.90
C GLY A 19 17.30 23.97 3.53
N SER A 20 17.27 23.07 4.51
CA SER A 20 17.26 21.61 4.33
C SER A 20 15.98 21.03 4.93
N MET A 21 15.43 19.99 4.31
CA MET A 21 14.28 19.27 4.88
C MET A 21 14.76 18.04 5.65
N ASP A 22 14.52 18.05 6.95
CA ASP A 22 14.86 16.94 7.84
C ASP A 22 13.82 16.77 8.98
N GLY A 23 14.14 15.94 9.98
CA GLY A 23 13.25 15.68 11.12
C GLY A 23 12.84 16.91 11.95
N ASN A 24 13.45 18.07 11.74
CA ASN A 24 13.07 19.31 12.43
C ASN A 24 11.96 20.10 11.69
N ASP A 25 11.51 19.60 10.54
CA ASP A 25 10.61 20.29 9.63
C ASP A 25 9.27 19.59 9.49
N ARG A 26 8.38 20.22 8.74
CA ARG A 26 7.06 19.66 8.45
C ARG A 26 6.96 19.18 7.02
N PHE A 27 6.56 17.93 6.84
CA PHE A 27 6.40 17.26 5.57
C PHE A 27 4.94 17.24 5.12
N GLY A 28 4.74 17.08 3.80
CA GLY A 28 3.42 16.79 3.25
C GLY A 28 2.96 15.38 3.58
N MET A 29 3.88 14.42 3.60
CA MET A 29 3.58 13.00 3.87
C MET A 29 4.72 12.34 4.63
N THR A 30 4.38 11.33 5.44
CA THR A 30 5.34 10.38 5.98
C THR A 30 4.96 8.95 5.67
N CYS A 31 5.93 8.10 5.37
CA CYS A 31 5.74 6.69 5.02
C CYS A 31 7.03 5.87 5.21
N TYR A 32 6.89 4.54 5.10
CA TYR A 32 8.05 3.67 4.90
C TYR A 32 8.41 3.59 3.40
N GLU A 33 9.59 3.09 3.05
CA GLU A 33 10.04 3.04 1.64
C GLU A 33 9.19 2.13 0.73
N GLY A 34 8.44 1.19 1.32
CA GLY A 34 7.54 0.29 0.59
C GLY A 34 6.24 0.92 0.09
N CYS A 35 5.95 2.17 0.44
CA CYS A 35 4.68 2.83 0.12
C CYS A 35 4.46 3.13 -1.37
N VAL A 36 5.48 2.97 -2.22
CA VAL A 36 5.38 3.08 -3.68
C VAL A 36 4.35 2.09 -4.25
N ILE A 37 4.38 0.83 -3.80
CA ILE A 37 3.49 -0.21 -4.31
C ILE A 37 2.02 0.05 -3.96
N PRO A 38 1.65 0.38 -2.72
CA PRO A 38 0.29 0.79 -2.40
C PRO A 38 -0.24 1.95 -3.24
N LEU A 39 0.58 2.98 -3.49
CA LEU A 39 0.19 4.11 -4.35
C LEU A 39 -0.04 3.68 -5.81
N PHE A 40 0.79 2.75 -6.30
CA PHE A 40 0.68 2.21 -7.64
C PHE A 40 -0.62 1.42 -7.83
N ILE A 41 -0.96 0.56 -6.86
CA ILE A 41 -2.23 -0.17 -6.84
C ILE A 41 -3.41 0.78 -6.67
N GLY A 42 -3.27 1.80 -5.82
CA GLY A 42 -4.27 2.86 -5.67
C GLY A 42 -4.55 3.60 -6.99
N ALA A 43 -3.54 3.72 -7.86
CA ALA A 43 -3.69 4.24 -9.23
C ALA A 43 -4.43 3.27 -10.19
N GLY A 44 -4.77 2.07 -9.74
CA GLY A 44 -5.47 1.07 -10.54
C GLY A 44 -4.55 0.19 -11.40
N GLU A 45 -3.23 0.26 -11.19
CA GLU A 45 -2.26 -0.41 -12.05
C GLU A 45 -1.78 -1.75 -11.47
N THR A 46 -1.48 -2.69 -12.35
CA THR A 46 -0.92 -4.00 -12.03
C THR A 46 0.04 -4.46 -13.13
N LEU A 47 0.93 -5.37 -12.79
CA LEU A 47 1.80 -6.06 -13.76
C LEU A 47 1.44 -7.53 -13.95
N VAL A 48 0.47 -8.06 -13.18
CA VAL A 48 0.02 -9.45 -13.29
C VAL A 48 -1.50 -9.47 -13.33
N GLU A 49 -2.03 -10.10 -14.35
CA GLU A 49 -3.46 -10.38 -14.51
C GLU A 49 -3.71 -11.88 -14.52
N ARG A 50 -4.98 -12.27 -14.48
CA ARG A 50 -5.42 -13.66 -14.64
C ARG A 50 -6.08 -13.81 -15.99
N ASP A 51 -5.76 -14.90 -16.68
CA ASP A 51 -6.47 -15.29 -17.88
C ASP A 51 -7.88 -15.82 -17.59
N GLU A 52 -8.60 -16.24 -18.62
CA GLU A 52 -9.95 -16.83 -18.54
C GLU A 52 -10.03 -18.10 -17.67
N ASN A 53 -8.90 -18.79 -17.46
CA ASN A 53 -8.78 -19.98 -16.62
C ASN A 53 -8.31 -19.63 -15.18
N GLY A 54 -8.12 -18.34 -14.89
CA GLY A 54 -7.62 -17.86 -13.60
C GLY A 54 -6.11 -18.00 -13.43
N ILE A 55 -5.37 -18.33 -14.50
CA ILE A 55 -3.90 -18.49 -14.46
C ILE A 55 -3.25 -17.11 -14.51
N PRO A 56 -2.36 -16.78 -13.58
CA PRO A 56 -1.66 -15.50 -13.58
C PRO A 56 -0.60 -15.44 -14.70
N HIS A 57 -0.51 -14.27 -15.34
CA HIS A 57 0.50 -13.96 -16.36
C HIS A 57 0.91 -12.49 -16.23
N PHE A 58 2.12 -12.17 -16.66
CA PHE A 58 2.56 -10.78 -16.73
C PHE A 58 1.91 -10.06 -17.92
N VAL A 59 1.49 -8.83 -17.68
CA VAL A 59 1.04 -7.93 -18.74
C VAL A 59 2.18 -6.99 -19.14
N THR A 60 2.22 -6.64 -20.40
CA THR A 60 3.16 -5.63 -20.90
C THR A 60 2.71 -4.27 -20.38
N PRO A 61 3.59 -3.52 -19.67
CA PRO A 61 3.25 -2.18 -19.24
C PRO A 61 2.89 -1.28 -20.42
N ASP A 62 1.75 -0.62 -20.31
CA ASP A 62 1.26 0.33 -21.31
C ASP A 62 1.58 1.79 -20.93
N ASP A 63 1.14 2.73 -21.76
CA ASP A 63 1.34 4.15 -21.52
C ASP A 63 0.71 4.61 -20.21
N ARG A 64 -0.42 4.03 -19.80
CA ARG A 64 -1.09 4.37 -18.56
C ARG A 64 -0.27 3.94 -17.34
N PHE A 65 0.31 2.75 -17.39
CA PHE A 65 1.23 2.28 -16.37
C PHE A 65 2.41 3.26 -16.16
N TYR A 66 3.05 3.69 -17.24
CA TYR A 66 4.18 4.63 -17.15
C TYR A 66 3.74 6.01 -16.69
N GLN A 67 2.57 6.50 -17.11
CA GLN A 67 1.99 7.76 -16.62
C GLN A 67 1.72 7.70 -15.10
N ALA A 68 1.16 6.57 -14.62
CA ALA A 68 0.93 6.35 -13.19
C ALA A 68 2.27 6.36 -12.41
N TYR A 69 3.27 5.65 -12.93
CA TYR A 69 4.60 5.61 -12.33
C TYR A 69 5.24 7.00 -12.27
N GLU A 70 5.28 7.72 -13.40
CA GLU A 70 5.82 9.09 -13.43
C GLU A 70 5.09 10.03 -12.47
N LYS A 71 3.78 9.94 -12.41
CA LYS A 71 2.98 10.76 -11.52
C LYS A 71 3.28 10.47 -10.05
N ILE A 72 3.40 9.19 -9.67
CA ILE A 72 3.78 8.79 -8.32
C ILE A 72 5.17 9.34 -7.98
N VAL A 73 6.15 9.14 -8.86
CA VAL A 73 7.53 9.61 -8.65
C VAL A 73 7.58 11.13 -8.53
N SER A 74 6.98 11.84 -9.49
CA SER A 74 7.02 13.30 -9.52
C SER A 74 6.24 13.98 -8.40
N THR A 75 5.17 13.33 -7.90
CA THR A 75 4.31 13.90 -6.85
C THR A 75 4.83 13.59 -5.45
N TYR A 76 5.31 12.37 -5.22
CA TYR A 76 5.53 11.87 -3.87
C TYR A 76 7.00 11.59 -3.53
N PHE A 77 7.87 11.37 -4.54
CA PHE A 77 9.24 10.87 -4.27
C PHE A 77 10.34 11.76 -4.88
N ALA A 78 11.06 11.28 -5.87
CA ALA A 78 12.36 11.77 -6.27
C ALA A 78 12.46 13.27 -6.59
N LYS A 79 11.47 13.80 -7.32
CA LYS A 79 11.45 15.23 -7.67
C LYS A 79 10.90 16.12 -6.55
N ASN A 80 10.18 15.51 -5.60
CA ASN A 80 9.52 16.18 -4.49
C ASN A 80 9.82 15.50 -3.16
N ILE A 81 11.01 14.93 -3.01
CA ILE A 81 11.42 14.21 -1.79
C ILE A 81 11.31 15.10 -0.54
N ASP A 82 11.45 16.41 -0.71
CA ASP A 82 11.27 17.40 0.35
C ASP A 82 9.83 17.48 0.87
N TYR A 83 8.87 16.90 0.15
CA TYR A 83 7.47 16.81 0.61
C TYR A 83 7.18 15.52 1.35
N THR A 84 8.06 14.52 1.24
CA THR A 84 7.83 13.20 1.83
C THR A 84 8.96 12.82 2.78
N CYS A 85 8.59 12.55 4.03
CA CYS A 85 9.47 11.92 5.00
C CYS A 85 9.44 10.40 4.80
N ILE A 86 10.58 9.81 4.44
CA ILE A 86 10.70 8.37 4.22
C ILE A 86 11.54 7.75 5.34
N GLY A 87 10.94 6.77 6.03
CA GLY A 87 11.61 6.02 7.09
C GLY A 87 12.93 5.39 6.60
N GLY A 88 14.00 5.58 7.35
CA GLY A 88 15.35 5.12 7.00
C GLY A 88 16.07 5.93 5.91
N LYS A 89 15.46 7.00 5.36
CA LYS A 89 16.08 7.88 4.34
C LYS A 89 16.17 9.33 4.79
N THR A 90 15.11 9.86 5.42
CA THR A 90 15.09 11.23 5.92
C THR A 90 15.99 11.36 7.15
N LYS A 91 16.79 12.42 7.20
CA LYS A 91 17.71 12.67 8.32
C LYS A 91 16.96 13.16 9.56
N ASN A 92 17.59 13.00 10.72
CA ASN A 92 17.15 13.56 12.00
C ASN A 92 15.73 13.16 12.46
N ILE A 93 15.18 12.04 11.94
CA ILE A 93 13.86 11.54 12.39
C ILE A 93 13.94 10.58 13.56
N ASP A 94 15.12 10.07 13.90
CA ASP A 94 15.31 9.08 14.98
C ASP A 94 14.83 9.60 16.35
N GLN A 95 14.79 10.93 16.54
CA GLN A 95 14.21 11.57 17.72
C GLN A 95 12.73 11.26 17.93
N TYR A 96 12.01 10.84 16.88
CA TYR A 96 10.60 10.46 16.94
C TYR A 96 10.38 8.95 17.13
N ALA A 97 11.45 8.16 17.16
CA ALA A 97 11.33 6.72 17.44
C ALA A 97 10.92 6.48 18.91
N ALA A 98 10.09 5.47 19.11
CA ALA A 98 9.68 5.02 20.46
C ALA A 98 9.68 3.49 20.50
N GLU A 99 9.57 2.91 21.68
CA GLU A 99 9.50 1.47 21.83
C GLU A 99 8.34 0.86 21.01
N GLY A 100 8.65 -0.04 20.10
CA GLY A 100 7.68 -0.68 19.21
C GLY A 100 7.12 0.23 18.10
N MET A 101 7.78 1.38 17.84
CA MET A 101 7.32 2.34 16.85
C MET A 101 8.50 2.97 16.09
N ASP A 102 8.53 2.79 14.78
CA ASP A 102 9.53 3.42 13.93
C ASP A 102 9.37 4.94 13.87
N ALA A 103 10.46 5.64 13.61
CA ALA A 103 10.53 7.09 13.64
C ALA A 103 9.50 7.78 12.73
N PHE A 104 9.24 7.26 11.55
CA PHE A 104 8.29 7.87 10.61
C PHE A 104 6.84 7.88 11.12
N HIS A 105 6.45 6.95 12.00
CA HIS A 105 5.16 7.03 12.70
C HIS A 105 5.14 8.22 13.67
N GLY A 106 6.23 8.40 14.42
CA GLY A 106 6.36 9.49 15.38
C GLY A 106 6.35 10.86 14.71
N VAL A 107 6.85 10.98 13.49
CA VAL A 107 6.75 12.20 12.68
C VAL A 107 5.29 12.62 12.48
N PHE A 108 4.38 11.68 12.16
CA PHE A 108 2.96 11.99 12.05
C PHE A 108 2.34 12.30 13.41
N LEU A 109 2.61 11.48 14.43
CA LEU A 109 2.07 11.67 15.78
C LEU A 109 2.42 13.04 16.38
N SER A 110 3.58 13.57 16.04
CA SER A 110 4.05 14.90 16.50
C SER A 110 3.56 16.08 15.65
N GLY A 111 2.72 15.83 14.62
CA GLY A 111 2.20 16.87 13.73
C GLY A 111 3.19 17.37 12.68
N HIS A 112 4.29 16.64 12.44
CA HIS A 112 5.31 17.00 11.46
C HIS A 112 5.04 16.40 10.06
N ALA A 113 3.85 15.84 9.82
CA ALA A 113 3.38 15.45 8.50
C ALA A 113 1.87 15.61 8.37
N LEU A 114 1.39 16.04 7.17
CA LEU A 114 -0.05 16.15 6.89
C LEU A 114 -0.68 14.80 6.61
N PHE A 115 -0.01 13.93 5.84
CA PHE A 115 -0.47 12.60 5.51
C PHE A 115 0.47 11.53 6.08
N TYR A 116 -0.12 10.40 6.41
CA TYR A 116 0.58 9.23 6.91
C TYR A 116 0.12 7.99 6.11
N LEU A 117 1.03 7.38 5.37
CA LEU A 117 0.75 6.21 4.54
C LEU A 117 1.17 4.92 5.26
N GLU A 118 0.18 4.14 5.69
CA GLU A 118 0.38 2.90 6.42
C GLU A 118 -0.83 1.95 6.28
N PRO A 119 -0.66 0.65 6.51
CA PRO A 119 -1.78 -0.27 6.63
C PRO A 119 -2.75 0.14 7.75
N ILE A 120 -4.04 -0.10 7.54
CA ILE A 120 -5.10 0.28 8.48
C ILE A 120 -4.89 -0.27 9.91
N GLY A 121 -4.20 -1.40 10.05
CA GLY A 121 -3.82 -1.95 11.36
C GLY A 121 -2.92 -1.04 12.19
N SER A 122 -2.29 -0.03 11.57
CA SER A 122 -1.47 0.98 12.27
C SER A 122 -2.28 2.06 12.97
N LEU A 123 -3.61 2.15 12.75
CA LEU A 123 -4.48 3.08 13.46
C LEU A 123 -4.40 2.92 14.99
N LYS A 124 -4.16 1.70 15.49
CA LYS A 124 -3.93 1.44 16.90
C LYS A 124 -2.77 2.24 17.50
N LYS A 125 -1.76 2.61 16.68
CA LYS A 125 -0.62 3.43 17.11
C LYS A 125 -1.01 4.89 17.29
N LEU A 126 -2.08 5.35 16.63
CA LEU A 126 -2.56 6.73 16.64
C LEU A 126 -3.59 7.02 17.75
N ARG A 127 -4.01 6.00 18.51
CA ARG A 127 -5.10 6.13 19.52
C ARG A 127 -4.87 7.21 20.58
N ASN A 128 -3.62 7.51 20.89
CA ASN A 128 -3.22 8.49 21.90
C ASN A 128 -2.78 9.83 21.25
N MET A 129 -3.02 10.02 19.96
CA MET A 129 -2.73 11.27 19.29
C MET A 129 -3.70 12.35 19.77
N ASP A 130 -3.17 13.51 20.19
CA ASP A 130 -3.98 14.63 20.66
C ASP A 130 -4.74 15.31 19.51
N ALA A 131 -4.08 15.40 18.33
CA ALA A 131 -4.70 15.95 17.13
C ALA A 131 -5.71 14.99 16.52
N GLU A 132 -6.79 15.53 15.97
CA GLU A 132 -7.74 14.76 15.16
C GLU A 132 -7.14 14.42 13.79
N PHE A 133 -7.47 13.25 13.29
CA PHE A 133 -7.08 12.79 11.96
C PHE A 133 -8.24 12.08 11.28
N GLY A 134 -8.29 12.13 9.96
CA GLY A 134 -9.22 11.38 9.13
C GLY A 134 -8.55 10.20 8.43
N VAL A 135 -9.38 9.26 7.93
CA VAL A 135 -8.93 8.13 7.09
C VAL A 135 -9.35 8.38 5.66
N LEU A 136 -8.46 8.10 4.72
CA LEU A 136 -8.70 8.27 3.29
C LEU A 136 -8.24 7.03 2.52
N PRO A 137 -8.93 6.63 1.43
CA PRO A 137 -8.41 5.64 0.50
C PRO A 137 -7.18 6.20 -0.26
N TYR A 138 -6.38 5.30 -0.82
CA TYR A 138 -5.33 5.73 -1.74
C TYR A 138 -5.90 6.56 -2.88
N PRO A 139 -5.22 7.65 -3.28
CA PRO A 139 -5.73 8.54 -4.31
C PRO A 139 -5.79 7.83 -5.66
N LYS A 140 -6.88 7.99 -6.39
CA LYS A 140 -6.96 7.63 -7.81
C LYS A 140 -5.89 8.36 -8.61
N LEU A 141 -5.43 7.75 -9.70
CA LEU A 141 -4.51 8.41 -10.63
C LEU A 141 -5.09 9.73 -11.15
N ASP A 142 -6.31 9.66 -11.66
CA ASP A 142 -7.06 10.77 -12.22
C ASP A 142 -8.58 10.51 -12.15
N GLU A 143 -9.38 11.40 -12.75
CA GLU A 143 -10.84 11.29 -12.76
C GLU A 143 -11.39 10.22 -13.70
N SER A 144 -10.58 9.72 -14.64
CA SER A 144 -10.97 8.63 -15.55
C SER A 144 -10.95 7.26 -14.87
N GLN A 145 -10.26 7.12 -13.75
CA GLN A 145 -10.27 5.89 -12.97
C GLN A 145 -11.64 5.73 -12.28
N PRO A 146 -12.42 4.69 -12.62
CA PRO A 146 -13.82 4.59 -12.17
C PRO A 146 -13.92 4.33 -10.66
N GLU A 147 -13.06 3.49 -10.11
CA GLU A 147 -13.13 3.02 -8.73
C GLU A 147 -11.82 3.28 -7.98
N TYR A 148 -11.92 3.32 -6.65
CA TYR A 148 -10.75 3.23 -5.79
C TYR A 148 -10.16 1.83 -5.83
N ALA A 149 -8.90 1.68 -5.48
CA ALA A 149 -8.26 0.40 -5.27
C ALA A 149 -7.43 0.45 -3.99
N THR A 150 -7.70 -0.48 -3.09
CA THR A 150 -7.03 -0.58 -1.80
C THR A 150 -6.06 -1.75 -1.81
N TYR A 151 -4.80 -1.48 -1.51
CA TYR A 151 -3.77 -2.51 -1.44
C TYR A 151 -3.99 -3.43 -0.24
N ILE A 152 -4.12 -4.74 -0.51
CA ILE A 152 -4.04 -5.77 0.52
C ILE A 152 -2.58 -6.19 0.64
N ALA A 153 -1.99 -5.98 1.81
CA ALA A 153 -0.57 -6.22 2.04
C ALA A 153 -0.16 -7.67 1.73
N ASN A 154 1.03 -7.86 1.19
CA ASN A 154 1.56 -9.17 0.80
C ASN A 154 1.78 -10.14 1.97
N TYR A 155 1.74 -9.67 3.20
CA TYR A 155 1.78 -10.46 4.43
C TYR A 155 0.38 -10.75 5.02
N ALA A 156 -0.71 -10.47 4.28
CA ALA A 156 -2.06 -10.83 4.71
C ALA A 156 -2.17 -12.35 4.86
N ALA A 157 -2.75 -12.78 5.99
CA ALA A 157 -2.92 -14.19 6.27
C ALA A 157 -3.90 -14.85 5.29
N VAL A 158 -3.56 -16.05 4.84
CA VAL A 158 -4.43 -16.90 4.01
C VAL A 158 -4.63 -18.23 4.71
N CYS A 159 -5.78 -18.86 4.48
CA CYS A 159 -6.08 -20.20 4.98
C CYS A 159 -6.04 -21.22 3.85
N GLY A 160 -5.40 -22.35 4.08
CA GLY A 160 -5.35 -23.47 3.13
C GLY A 160 -5.79 -24.78 3.77
N VAL A 161 -6.44 -25.63 2.98
CA VAL A 161 -6.81 -26.99 3.38
C VAL A 161 -5.77 -27.95 2.80
N PRO A 162 -5.07 -28.77 3.63
CA PRO A 162 -4.11 -29.75 3.13
C PRO A 162 -4.80 -30.80 2.25
N VAL A 163 -4.15 -31.25 1.19
CA VAL A 163 -4.64 -32.35 0.34
C VAL A 163 -4.78 -33.68 1.08
N THR A 164 -4.10 -33.81 2.23
CA THR A 164 -4.15 -34.99 3.12
C THR A 164 -5.33 -34.97 4.09
N THR A 165 -6.23 -33.96 4.00
CA THR A 165 -7.40 -33.93 4.89
C THR A 165 -8.29 -35.16 4.66
N GLY A 166 -8.76 -35.80 5.74
CA GLY A 166 -9.58 -37.00 5.63
C GLY A 166 -11.01 -36.78 5.13
N ASP A 167 -11.52 -35.56 5.25
CA ASP A 167 -12.87 -35.17 4.84
C ASP A 167 -12.85 -33.72 4.35
N PRO A 168 -12.51 -33.50 3.06
CA PRO A 168 -12.42 -32.15 2.50
C PRO A 168 -13.78 -31.47 2.40
N GLU A 169 -14.87 -32.21 2.19
CA GLU A 169 -16.22 -31.66 2.09
C GLU A 169 -16.65 -31.05 3.43
N ARG A 170 -16.52 -31.80 4.53
CA ARG A 170 -16.81 -31.28 5.86
C ARG A 170 -15.91 -30.10 6.21
N THR A 171 -14.63 -30.16 5.86
CA THR A 171 -13.69 -29.06 6.10
C THR A 171 -14.13 -27.80 5.34
N GLY A 172 -14.54 -27.94 4.08
CA GLY A 172 -15.09 -26.85 3.27
C GLY A 172 -16.33 -26.21 3.91
N VAL A 173 -17.31 -27.03 4.32
CA VAL A 173 -18.53 -26.54 5.00
C VAL A 173 -18.19 -25.78 6.29
N VAL A 174 -17.24 -26.29 7.10
CA VAL A 174 -16.83 -25.60 8.33
C VAL A 174 -16.17 -24.26 8.03
N LEU A 175 -15.26 -24.22 7.04
CA LEU A 175 -14.59 -22.97 6.67
C LEU A 175 -15.57 -21.94 6.11
N GLU A 176 -16.50 -22.35 5.25
CA GLU A 176 -17.51 -21.44 4.69
C GLU A 176 -18.40 -20.84 5.77
N ASN A 177 -18.84 -21.66 6.74
CA ASN A 177 -19.62 -21.14 7.88
C ASN A 177 -18.79 -20.21 8.77
N LEU A 178 -17.51 -20.51 9.02
CA LEU A 178 -16.64 -19.61 9.76
C LEU A 178 -16.44 -18.27 9.02
N CYS A 179 -16.28 -18.30 7.70
CA CYS A 179 -16.18 -17.09 6.89
C CYS A 179 -17.47 -16.27 6.94
N ALA A 180 -18.63 -16.90 6.79
CA ALA A 180 -19.92 -16.23 6.87
C ALA A 180 -20.15 -15.56 8.24
N LEU A 181 -19.95 -16.28 9.33
CA LEU A 181 -20.06 -15.74 10.69
C LEU A 181 -19.03 -14.62 10.93
N SER A 182 -17.81 -14.78 10.41
CA SER A 182 -16.78 -13.73 10.54
C SER A 182 -17.13 -12.48 9.77
N HIS A 183 -17.79 -12.61 8.62
CA HIS A 183 -18.26 -11.46 7.84
C HIS A 183 -19.34 -10.70 8.60
N ASP A 184 -20.35 -11.40 9.12
CA ASP A 184 -21.51 -10.77 9.72
C ASP A 184 -21.24 -10.23 11.14
N ASP A 185 -20.47 -10.97 11.95
CA ASP A 185 -20.24 -10.61 13.35
C ASP A 185 -18.90 -9.92 13.57
N LEU A 186 -17.80 -10.55 13.11
CA LEU A 186 -16.45 -10.10 13.45
C LEU A 186 -16.03 -8.88 12.64
N GLN A 187 -16.31 -8.86 11.35
CA GLN A 187 -15.97 -7.74 10.47
C GLN A 187 -16.76 -6.50 10.88
N ASN A 188 -18.06 -6.65 11.12
CA ASN A 188 -18.91 -5.55 11.58
C ASN A 188 -18.46 -5.02 12.94
N ALA A 189 -18.17 -5.89 13.92
CA ALA A 189 -17.64 -5.48 15.21
C ALA A 189 -16.26 -4.78 15.09
N TYR A 190 -15.39 -5.29 14.22
CA TYR A 190 -14.09 -4.66 14.01
C TYR A 190 -14.20 -3.27 13.35
N ILE A 191 -15.00 -3.16 12.29
CA ILE A 191 -15.18 -1.88 11.57
C ILE A 191 -15.96 -0.90 12.44
N ASN A 192 -17.14 -1.29 12.93
CA ASN A 192 -18.06 -0.38 13.60
C ASN A 192 -17.63 -0.08 15.06
N ASP A 193 -17.22 -1.11 15.81
CA ASP A 193 -16.94 -0.94 17.23
C ASP A 193 -15.46 -0.59 17.51
N THR A 194 -14.52 -1.22 16.77
CA THR A 194 -13.11 -1.03 17.05
C THR A 194 -12.52 0.14 16.28
N LEU A 195 -12.69 0.18 14.95
CA LEU A 195 -12.13 1.24 14.13
C LEU A 195 -12.90 2.54 14.32
N SER A 196 -14.23 2.50 14.16
CA SER A 196 -15.07 3.70 14.18
C SER A 196 -15.16 4.35 15.55
N PHE A 197 -15.26 3.57 16.66
CA PHE A 197 -15.39 4.14 17.99
C PHE A 197 -14.07 4.44 18.70
N LYS A 198 -13.04 3.62 18.46
CA LYS A 198 -11.78 3.76 19.20
C LYS A 198 -10.73 4.60 18.51
N TYR A 199 -10.76 4.65 17.17
CA TYR A 199 -9.69 5.25 16.40
C TYR A 199 -10.17 6.37 15.46
N ILE A 200 -11.41 6.31 14.96
CA ILE A 200 -11.97 7.26 13.99
C ILE A 200 -13.06 8.05 14.66
N ARG A 201 -12.96 9.39 14.63
CA ARG A 201 -13.83 10.30 15.37
C ARG A 201 -14.84 11.05 14.49
N ASP A 202 -14.75 10.95 13.16
CA ASP A 202 -15.59 11.66 12.21
C ASP A 202 -16.38 10.71 11.30
N GLU A 203 -17.54 11.18 10.78
CA GLU A 203 -18.42 10.39 9.90
C GLU A 203 -17.80 10.17 8.52
N ASP A 204 -17.11 11.17 7.96
CA ASP A 204 -16.51 11.08 6.62
C ASP A 204 -15.48 9.95 6.57
N SER A 205 -14.70 9.77 7.63
CA SER A 205 -13.72 8.67 7.74
C SER A 205 -14.39 7.30 7.83
N ARG A 206 -15.63 7.19 8.32
CA ARG A 206 -16.39 5.92 8.30
C ARG A 206 -16.79 5.55 6.89
N ASP A 207 -17.31 6.49 6.10
CA ASP A 207 -17.62 6.27 4.69
C ASP A 207 -16.38 5.86 3.90
N MET A 208 -15.22 6.44 4.24
CA MET A 208 -13.95 6.05 3.63
C MET A 208 -13.51 4.63 4.00
N LEU A 209 -13.80 4.16 5.23
CA LEU A 209 -13.57 2.76 5.59
C LEU A 209 -14.39 1.78 4.74
N ASP A 210 -15.64 2.09 4.47
CA ASP A 210 -16.49 1.25 3.62
C ASP A 210 -15.88 1.13 2.21
N ILE A 211 -15.38 2.23 1.65
CA ILE A 211 -14.65 2.23 0.37
C ILE A 211 -13.40 1.36 0.48
N LEU A 212 -12.58 1.52 1.52
CA LEU A 212 -11.35 0.77 1.72
C LEU A 212 -11.60 -0.75 1.75
N PHE A 213 -12.62 -1.19 2.49
CA PHE A 213 -12.94 -2.62 2.60
C PHE A 213 -13.60 -3.19 1.34
N ALA A 214 -14.43 -2.40 0.65
CA ALA A 214 -15.08 -2.82 -0.59
C ALA A 214 -14.12 -2.91 -1.79
N THR A 215 -13.02 -2.15 -1.78
CA THR A 215 -12.11 -2.03 -2.92
C THR A 215 -10.77 -2.73 -2.72
N GLY A 216 -10.68 -3.66 -1.77
CA GLY A 216 -9.47 -4.44 -1.50
C GLY A 216 -8.99 -5.23 -2.72
N ARG A 217 -7.70 -5.10 -3.08
CA ARG A 217 -7.06 -5.78 -4.21
C ARG A 217 -5.81 -6.52 -3.75
N PHE A 218 -5.77 -7.83 -4.03
CA PHE A 218 -4.52 -8.59 -3.99
C PHE A 218 -3.74 -8.33 -5.26
N ASN A 219 -2.52 -7.84 -5.12
CA ASN A 219 -1.62 -7.70 -6.25
C ASN A 219 -0.76 -8.95 -6.38
N LEU A 220 -0.99 -9.75 -7.42
CA LEU A 220 -0.30 -11.01 -7.62
C LEU A 220 1.20 -10.82 -7.89
N SER A 221 1.61 -9.73 -8.54
CA SER A 221 3.03 -9.44 -8.76
C SER A 221 3.79 -9.20 -7.46
N ASP A 222 3.12 -8.62 -6.45
CA ASP A 222 3.68 -8.37 -5.13
C ASP A 222 3.62 -9.63 -4.24
N GLN A 223 2.52 -10.38 -4.30
CA GLN A 223 2.33 -11.61 -3.54
C GLN A 223 3.29 -12.71 -3.94
N LEU A 224 3.55 -12.85 -5.24
CA LEU A 224 4.43 -13.89 -5.76
C LEU A 224 5.91 -13.52 -5.69
N ASP A 225 6.22 -12.24 -5.43
CA ASP A 225 7.59 -11.66 -5.42
C ASP A 225 8.47 -12.18 -6.57
N VAL A 226 7.89 -12.21 -7.78
CA VAL A 226 8.55 -12.79 -8.94
C VAL A 226 9.50 -11.76 -9.56
N GLY A 227 10.79 -12.10 -9.60
CA GLY A 227 11.76 -11.38 -10.41
C GLY A 227 12.25 -10.04 -9.85
N THR A 228 12.11 -9.76 -8.56
CA THR A 228 12.58 -8.51 -7.94
C THR A 228 11.97 -7.22 -8.52
N ILE A 229 10.84 -7.31 -9.22
CA ILE A 229 10.17 -6.18 -9.87
C ILE A 229 9.74 -5.14 -8.82
N ARG A 230 9.18 -5.61 -7.70
CA ARG A 230 8.82 -4.75 -6.57
C ARG A 230 9.98 -3.88 -6.10
N ALA A 231 11.10 -4.52 -5.77
CA ALA A 231 12.29 -3.83 -5.28
C ALA A 231 12.82 -2.81 -6.31
N LYS A 232 12.72 -3.15 -7.60
CA LYS A 232 13.14 -2.24 -8.67
C LYS A 232 12.23 -1.05 -8.81
N LEU A 233 10.90 -1.23 -8.78
CA LEU A 233 9.94 -0.11 -8.80
C LEU A 233 10.16 0.83 -7.62
N GLN A 234 10.28 0.29 -6.42
CA GLN A 234 10.52 1.06 -5.21
C GLN A 234 11.84 1.85 -5.27
N SER A 235 12.95 1.18 -5.57
CA SER A 235 14.26 1.83 -5.61
C SER A 235 14.35 2.89 -6.70
N SER A 236 13.77 2.64 -7.86
CA SER A 236 13.73 3.61 -8.97
C SER A 236 12.87 4.82 -8.63
N ALA A 237 11.70 4.62 -7.99
CA ALA A 237 10.84 5.73 -7.58
C ALA A 237 11.54 6.63 -6.55
N ILE A 238 12.12 6.05 -5.51
CA ILE A 238 12.79 6.80 -4.45
C ILE A 238 14.04 7.52 -4.96
N SER A 239 14.79 6.91 -5.89
CA SER A 239 16.01 7.53 -6.46
C SER A 239 15.74 8.51 -7.61
N GLY A 240 14.50 8.54 -8.14
CA GLY A 240 14.16 9.34 -9.31
C GLY A 240 14.80 8.86 -10.60
N SER A 241 15.09 7.57 -10.69
CA SER A 241 15.71 6.99 -11.88
C SER A 241 14.70 6.90 -13.02
N ASP A 242 15.01 7.52 -14.15
CA ASP A 242 14.19 7.45 -15.38
C ASP A 242 14.31 6.10 -16.11
N THR A 243 14.98 5.10 -15.50
CA THR A 243 15.30 3.81 -16.14
C THR A 243 14.30 2.71 -15.85
N VAL A 244 13.11 3.02 -15.32
CA VAL A 244 12.14 1.99 -14.95
C VAL A 244 11.67 1.18 -16.16
N ALA A 245 11.40 1.82 -17.30
CA ALA A 245 10.97 1.13 -18.53
C ALA A 245 12.03 0.12 -19.02
N ALA A 246 13.28 0.56 -19.18
CA ALA A 246 14.38 -0.30 -19.56
C ALA A 246 14.67 -1.42 -18.55
N ALA A 247 14.43 -1.15 -17.25
CA ALA A 247 14.57 -2.17 -16.22
C ALA A 247 13.46 -3.22 -16.28
N LEU A 248 12.21 -2.81 -16.50
CA LEU A 248 11.09 -3.74 -16.65
C LEU A 248 11.22 -4.58 -17.93
N GLU A 249 11.58 -3.97 -19.04
CA GLU A 249 11.87 -4.69 -20.29
C GLU A 249 12.87 -5.84 -20.10
N LYS A 250 13.89 -5.60 -19.27
CA LYS A 250 14.92 -6.61 -18.94
C LYS A 250 14.44 -7.65 -17.94
N LEU A 251 13.62 -7.26 -16.95
CA LEU A 251 13.22 -8.12 -15.84
C LEU A 251 12.00 -9.00 -16.16
N LEU A 252 11.03 -8.47 -16.92
CA LEU A 252 9.77 -9.16 -17.18
C LEU A 252 9.95 -10.53 -17.83
N PRO A 253 10.80 -10.75 -18.86
CA PRO A 253 10.96 -12.08 -19.47
C PRO A 253 11.46 -13.15 -18.47
N ALA A 254 12.38 -12.77 -17.60
CA ALA A 254 12.88 -13.68 -16.56
C ALA A 254 11.83 -13.95 -15.46
N ALA A 255 11.06 -12.93 -15.12
CA ALA A 255 9.96 -13.04 -14.16
C ALA A 255 8.84 -13.94 -14.69
N GLU A 256 8.46 -13.79 -15.96
CA GLU A 256 7.48 -14.65 -16.63
C GLU A 256 7.91 -16.11 -16.66
N THR A 257 9.15 -16.39 -17.04
CA THR A 257 9.72 -17.75 -16.99
C THR A 257 9.61 -18.36 -15.60
N LYS A 258 9.94 -17.59 -14.57
CA LYS A 258 9.87 -18.06 -13.17
C LYS A 258 8.42 -18.25 -12.70
N LEU A 259 7.51 -17.39 -13.14
CA LEU A 259 6.08 -17.54 -12.85
C LEU A 259 5.54 -18.83 -13.45
N ASP A 260 5.83 -19.12 -14.71
CA ASP A 260 5.46 -20.35 -15.41
C ASP A 260 6.01 -21.61 -14.73
N GLU A 261 7.26 -21.56 -14.26
CA GLU A 261 7.85 -22.64 -13.49
C GLU A 261 7.10 -22.91 -12.18
N ASN A 262 6.71 -21.84 -11.46
CA ASN A 262 5.97 -21.95 -10.22
C ASN A 262 4.56 -22.51 -10.46
N ILE A 263 3.87 -22.04 -11.51
CA ILE A 263 2.56 -22.56 -11.90
C ILE A 263 2.64 -24.04 -12.23
N ARG A 264 3.63 -24.46 -13.03
CA ARG A 264 3.85 -25.88 -13.38
C ARG A 264 4.08 -26.74 -12.14
N LYS A 265 4.86 -26.29 -11.17
CA LYS A 265 5.07 -27.02 -9.91
C LYS A 265 3.78 -27.18 -9.11
N LEU A 266 2.96 -26.14 -9.05
CA LEU A 266 1.67 -26.17 -8.34
C LEU A 266 0.67 -27.11 -9.01
N THR A 267 0.59 -27.10 -10.35
CA THR A 267 -0.31 -27.97 -11.11
C THR A 267 0.12 -29.43 -11.16
N GLN A 268 1.41 -29.73 -10.95
CA GLN A 268 1.94 -31.11 -10.89
C GLN A 268 1.86 -31.72 -9.48
N ALA A 269 1.67 -30.91 -8.46
CA ALA A 269 1.58 -31.35 -7.07
C ALA A 269 0.14 -31.68 -6.63
N GLY A 270 -0.87 -31.43 -7.44
CA GLY A 270 -2.28 -31.79 -7.24
C GLY A 270 -2.70 -32.91 -8.18
#